data_3019b32ba435618aad2a6bf367c5583a
#
_entry.id   3019b32ba435618aad2a6bf367c5583a
#
_cell.length_a   1.000
_cell.length_b   1.000
_cell.length_c   1.000
_cell.angle_alpha   90.00
_cell.angle_beta   90.00
_cell.angle_gamma   90.00
#
_symmetry.space_group_name_H-M   'P 1'
#
loop_
_entity.id
_entity.type
_entity.pdbx_description
1 polymer ?
#
loop_
_entity_poly.entity_id
_entity_poly.type
_entity_poly.pdbx_seq_one_letter_code
_entity_poly.pdbx_strand_id
1 'polypeptide(L)'
;MYMYEELPKFLKTFFVLAGIAQTLIIVALGDMKMARKLLLVQTTTSPTEFRELMSKWSQQDLDAFRNHFYVDLFVYPFLYTLFCISWLGLEVRETTLKPVNFVFKAGAVSFVVGGACDIVENFIHYNSIENFKQISDAHIQLAAYFSITKWTIMLTGLTCMLVSYFRRTCFSTDRKRK
;
A
#
# COMPACT_ATOMS: atom_id res chain seq x y z
N MET A 1 -6.76 22.10 4.31
CA MET A 1 -7.35 22.49 3.01
C MET A 1 -6.36 23.23 2.10
N TYR A 2 -5.59 24.21 2.60
CA TYR A 2 -4.62 24.99 1.79
C TYR A 2 -3.54 24.17 1.07
N MET A 3 -3.08 23.07 1.64
CA MET A 3 -1.96 22.29 1.05
C MET A 3 -2.37 21.52 -0.21
N TYR A 4 -3.63 21.10 -0.33
CA TYR A 4 -4.11 20.40 -1.52
C TYR A 4 -4.17 21.33 -2.74
N GLU A 5 -4.45 22.62 -2.54
CA GLU A 5 -4.53 23.59 -3.63
C GLU A 5 -3.16 23.87 -4.27
N GLU A 6 -2.07 23.77 -3.50
CA GLU A 6 -0.70 24.00 -3.96
C GLU A 6 -0.05 22.79 -4.66
N LEU A 7 -0.69 21.60 -4.58
CA LEU A 7 -0.15 20.41 -5.23
C LEU A 7 -0.28 20.48 -6.76
N PRO A 8 0.72 20.02 -7.52
CA PRO A 8 0.62 19.86 -8.96
C PRO A 8 -0.60 19.04 -9.37
N LYS A 9 -1.23 19.40 -10.49
CA LYS A 9 -2.46 18.74 -10.98
C LYS A 9 -2.34 17.21 -11.05
N PHE A 10 -1.21 16.71 -11.56
CA PHE A 10 -1.00 15.26 -11.68
C PHE A 10 -0.98 14.53 -10.31
N LEU A 11 -0.44 15.15 -9.26
CA LEU A 11 -0.47 14.59 -7.91
C LEU A 11 -1.89 14.53 -7.34
N LYS A 12 -2.67 15.58 -7.58
CA LYS A 12 -4.09 15.60 -7.20
C LYS A 12 -4.83 14.45 -7.89
N THR A 13 -4.55 14.25 -9.19
CA THR A 13 -5.15 13.17 -9.97
C THR A 13 -4.79 11.80 -9.38
N PHE A 14 -3.51 11.52 -9.13
CA PHE A 14 -3.11 10.23 -8.52
C PHE A 14 -3.69 10.03 -7.13
N PHE A 15 -3.77 11.08 -6.31
CA PHE A 15 -4.39 11.01 -5.00
C PHE A 15 -5.88 10.64 -5.09
N VAL A 16 -6.62 11.30 -5.98
CA VAL A 16 -8.04 11.01 -6.20
C VAL A 16 -8.24 9.60 -6.74
N LEU A 17 -7.45 9.19 -7.73
CA LEU A 17 -7.55 7.84 -8.30
C LEU A 17 -7.19 6.75 -7.28
N ALA A 18 -6.15 6.95 -6.47
CA ALA A 18 -5.81 6.04 -5.39
C ALA A 18 -6.93 5.95 -4.35
N GLY A 19 -7.56 7.09 -4.01
CA GLY A 19 -8.72 7.14 -3.11
C GLY A 19 -9.93 6.39 -3.66
N ILE A 20 -10.22 6.54 -4.95
CA ILE A 20 -11.29 5.79 -5.63
C ILE A 20 -10.98 4.29 -5.60
N ALA A 21 -9.76 3.88 -5.96
CA ALA A 21 -9.35 2.48 -5.94
C ALA A 21 -9.46 1.88 -4.53
N GLN A 22 -9.00 2.59 -3.49
CA GLN A 22 -9.16 2.17 -2.09
C GLN A 22 -10.64 2.01 -1.71
N THR A 23 -11.50 2.94 -2.14
CA THR A 23 -12.94 2.85 -1.88
C THR A 23 -13.54 1.61 -2.54
N LEU A 24 -13.16 1.31 -3.78
CA LEU A 24 -13.62 0.10 -4.48
C LEU A 24 -13.18 -1.19 -3.77
N ILE A 25 -11.96 -1.23 -3.22
CA ILE A 25 -11.47 -2.35 -2.41
C ILE A 25 -12.35 -2.53 -1.16
N ILE A 26 -12.62 -1.43 -0.43
CA ILE A 26 -13.47 -1.47 0.77
C ILE A 26 -14.87 -1.97 0.43
N VAL A 27 -15.45 -1.48 -0.67
CA VAL A 27 -16.79 -1.93 -1.14
C VAL A 27 -16.76 -3.40 -1.53
N ALA A 28 -15.71 -3.88 -2.22
CA ALA A 28 -15.55 -5.28 -2.60
C ALA A 28 -15.42 -6.21 -1.39
N LEU A 29 -14.76 -5.76 -0.31
CA LEU A 29 -14.65 -6.51 0.95
C LEU A 29 -15.97 -6.53 1.74
N GLY A 30 -16.85 -5.57 1.53
CA GLY A 30 -18.19 -5.50 2.10
C GLY A 30 -18.26 -5.06 3.56
N ASP A 31 -17.40 -5.53 4.44
CA ASP A 31 -17.39 -5.13 5.85
C ASP A 31 -15.99 -5.19 6.52
N MET A 32 -15.93 -4.63 7.75
CA MET A 32 -14.71 -4.63 8.57
C MET A 32 -14.30 -6.02 9.07
N LYS A 33 -15.25 -6.99 9.12
CA LYS A 33 -14.92 -8.36 9.53
C LYS A 33 -14.11 -9.04 8.42
N MET A 34 -14.48 -8.79 7.16
CA MET A 34 -13.74 -9.30 6.01
C MET A 34 -12.34 -8.69 5.91
N ALA A 35 -12.21 -7.38 6.14
CA ALA A 35 -10.89 -6.72 6.18
C ALA A 35 -9.98 -7.32 7.26
N ARG A 36 -10.52 -7.65 8.44
CA ARG A 36 -9.76 -8.34 9.50
C ARG A 36 -9.36 -9.76 9.10
N LYS A 37 -10.26 -10.51 8.46
CA LYS A 37 -9.97 -11.86 7.95
C LYS A 37 -8.83 -11.80 6.92
N LEU A 38 -8.90 -10.82 6.01
CA LEU A 38 -7.87 -10.59 5.01
C LEU A 38 -6.50 -10.34 5.66
N LEU A 39 -6.43 -9.43 6.62
CA LEU A 39 -5.18 -9.12 7.32
C LEU A 39 -4.57 -10.36 7.98
N LEU A 40 -5.39 -11.19 8.63
CA LEU A 40 -4.92 -12.44 9.25
C LEU A 40 -4.34 -13.41 8.20
N VAL A 41 -5.00 -13.57 7.06
CA VAL A 41 -4.52 -14.44 5.96
C VAL A 41 -3.22 -13.91 5.37
N GLN A 42 -3.10 -12.61 5.18
CA GLN A 42 -1.90 -11.99 4.62
C GLN A 42 -0.67 -12.07 5.55
N THR A 43 -0.88 -12.09 6.86
CA THR A 43 0.23 -12.00 7.82
C THR A 43 0.60 -13.33 8.47
N THR A 44 -0.22 -14.38 8.33
CA THR A 44 0.13 -15.69 8.92
C THR A 44 1.24 -16.38 8.13
N THR A 45 2.30 -16.76 8.84
CA THR A 45 3.44 -17.50 8.28
C THR A 45 3.30 -19.02 8.43
N SER A 46 2.26 -19.47 9.17
CA SER A 46 1.97 -20.88 9.40
C SER A 46 1.06 -21.43 8.29
N PRO A 47 1.52 -22.39 7.48
CA PRO A 47 0.68 -23.01 6.45
C PRO A 47 -0.56 -23.71 7.02
N THR A 48 -0.43 -24.31 8.19
CA THR A 48 -1.54 -24.99 8.87
C THR A 48 -2.60 -23.98 9.30
N GLU A 49 -2.18 -22.87 9.93
CA GLU A 49 -3.08 -21.80 10.34
C GLU A 49 -3.77 -21.13 9.15
N PHE A 50 -3.02 -20.86 8.06
CA PHE A 50 -3.58 -20.35 6.82
C PHE A 50 -4.73 -21.22 6.31
N ARG A 51 -4.52 -22.54 6.18
CA ARG A 51 -5.54 -23.46 5.69
C ARG A 51 -6.72 -23.55 6.64
N GLU A 52 -6.48 -23.51 7.96
CA GLU A 52 -7.54 -23.50 8.95
C GLU A 52 -8.39 -22.23 8.85
N LEU A 53 -7.77 -21.06 8.72
CA LEU A 53 -8.47 -19.79 8.52
C LEU A 53 -9.32 -19.83 7.24
N MET A 54 -8.74 -20.21 6.11
CA MET A 54 -9.44 -20.29 4.83
C MET A 54 -10.59 -21.31 4.83
N SER A 55 -10.44 -22.43 5.55
CA SER A 55 -11.49 -23.47 5.63
C SER A 55 -12.74 -23.02 6.39
N LYS A 56 -12.64 -21.97 7.21
CA LYS A 56 -13.75 -21.38 7.97
C LYS A 56 -14.50 -20.31 7.18
N TRP A 57 -14.00 -19.95 5.98
CA TRP A 57 -14.61 -18.92 5.17
C TRP A 57 -15.83 -19.45 4.41
N SER A 58 -16.91 -18.68 4.41
CA SER A 58 -18.07 -18.94 3.58
C SER A 58 -17.75 -18.65 2.10
N GLN A 59 -18.61 -19.12 1.20
CA GLN A 59 -18.51 -18.79 -0.23
C GLN A 59 -18.55 -17.26 -0.43
N GLN A 60 -19.37 -16.55 0.33
CA GLN A 60 -19.45 -15.09 0.28
C GLN A 60 -18.12 -14.44 0.68
N ASP A 61 -17.41 -14.95 1.70
CA ASP A 61 -16.09 -14.45 2.08
C ASP A 61 -15.06 -14.68 0.95
N LEU A 62 -15.09 -15.86 0.32
CA LEU A 62 -14.19 -16.18 -0.79
C LEU A 62 -14.46 -15.30 -2.02
N ASP A 63 -15.73 -15.02 -2.31
CA ASP A 63 -16.11 -14.13 -3.42
C ASP A 63 -15.72 -12.68 -3.13
N ALA A 64 -15.89 -12.18 -1.91
CA ALA A 64 -15.42 -10.86 -1.50
C ALA A 64 -13.90 -10.77 -1.60
N PHE A 65 -13.18 -11.81 -1.17
CA PHE A 65 -11.72 -11.89 -1.27
C PHE A 65 -11.25 -11.92 -2.74
N ARG A 66 -11.93 -12.64 -3.61
CA ARG A 66 -11.62 -12.65 -5.06
C ARG A 66 -11.90 -11.29 -5.67
N ASN A 67 -13.02 -10.67 -5.35
CA ASN A 67 -13.46 -9.43 -5.98
C ASN A 67 -12.55 -8.25 -5.65
N HIS A 68 -11.99 -8.16 -4.43
CA HIS A 68 -11.09 -7.05 -4.12
C HIS A 68 -9.81 -7.09 -4.96
N PHE A 69 -9.33 -8.27 -5.38
CA PHE A 69 -8.13 -8.39 -6.20
C PHE A 69 -8.27 -7.81 -7.61
N TYR A 70 -9.49 -7.61 -8.15
CA TYR A 70 -9.65 -6.92 -9.42
C TYR A 70 -9.09 -5.48 -9.40
N VAL A 71 -9.06 -4.87 -8.23
CA VAL A 71 -8.47 -3.55 -8.04
C VAL A 71 -7.10 -3.62 -7.36
N ASP A 72 -6.96 -4.51 -6.36
CA ASP A 72 -5.78 -4.57 -5.50
C ASP A 72 -4.60 -5.31 -6.14
N LEU A 73 -4.82 -6.09 -7.22
CA LEU A 73 -3.72 -6.82 -7.86
C LEU A 73 -2.72 -5.90 -8.58
N PHE A 74 -3.22 -4.87 -9.30
CA PHE A 74 -2.38 -3.98 -10.08
C PHE A 74 -2.74 -2.50 -9.91
N VAL A 75 -4.03 -2.17 -9.94
CA VAL A 75 -4.48 -0.78 -10.04
C VAL A 75 -4.10 0.01 -8.80
N TYR A 76 -4.46 -0.48 -7.63
CA TYR A 76 -4.23 0.23 -6.38
C TYR A 76 -2.74 0.32 -6.01
N PRO A 77 -1.93 -0.79 -6.03
CA PRO A 77 -0.51 -0.72 -5.78
C PRO A 77 0.23 0.24 -6.72
N PHE A 78 -0.17 0.28 -7.99
CA PHE A 78 0.41 1.19 -8.96
C PHE A 78 0.07 2.66 -8.65
N LEU A 79 -1.20 2.96 -8.38
CA LEU A 79 -1.66 4.33 -8.14
C LEU A 79 -1.06 4.93 -6.85
N TYR A 80 -1.08 4.20 -5.72
CA TYR A 80 -0.51 4.75 -4.49
C TYR A 80 1.01 4.89 -4.59
N THR A 81 1.68 3.94 -5.24
CA THR A 81 3.12 4.04 -5.47
C THR A 81 3.46 5.28 -6.28
N LEU A 82 2.79 5.50 -7.41
CA LEU A 82 2.99 6.70 -8.24
C LEU A 82 2.71 7.99 -7.46
N PHE A 83 1.64 8.03 -6.67
CA PHE A 83 1.35 9.18 -5.81
C PHE A 83 2.49 9.46 -4.84
N CYS A 84 2.92 8.45 -4.08
CA CYS A 84 3.93 8.60 -3.04
C CYS A 84 5.32 8.96 -3.61
N ILE A 85 5.77 8.31 -4.68
CA ILE A 85 7.06 8.63 -5.31
C ILE A 85 7.05 10.03 -5.95
N SER A 86 5.91 10.43 -6.53
CA SER A 86 5.78 11.76 -7.12
C SER A 86 5.81 12.85 -6.05
N TRP A 87 5.13 12.63 -4.92
CA TRP A 87 5.19 13.53 -3.76
C TRP A 87 6.62 13.69 -3.25
N LEU A 88 7.29 12.59 -2.93
CA LEU A 88 8.65 12.62 -2.41
C LEU A 88 9.66 13.13 -3.45
N GLY A 89 9.43 12.87 -4.73
CA GLY A 89 10.21 13.41 -5.84
C GLY A 89 10.16 14.94 -5.92
N LEU A 90 9.02 15.55 -5.64
CA LEU A 90 8.91 17.01 -5.52
C LEU A 90 9.74 17.52 -4.33
N GLU A 91 9.68 16.84 -3.19
CA GLU A 91 10.48 17.21 -2.01
C GLU A 91 11.98 17.15 -2.29
N VAL A 92 12.44 16.13 -3.02
CA VAL A 92 13.83 15.99 -3.46
C VAL A 92 14.26 17.19 -4.32
N ARG A 93 13.39 17.69 -5.20
CA ARG A 93 13.67 18.83 -6.06
C ARG A 93 13.70 20.18 -5.29
N GLU A 94 12.87 20.30 -4.27
CA GLU A 94 12.71 21.56 -3.51
C GLU A 94 13.69 21.70 -2.35
N THR A 95 14.35 20.61 -1.92
CA THR A 95 15.30 20.67 -0.80
C THR A 95 16.74 20.73 -1.27
N THR A 96 17.50 21.69 -0.70
CA THR A 96 18.94 21.82 -0.93
C THR A 96 19.78 21.08 0.11
N LEU A 97 19.17 20.63 1.22
CA LEU A 97 19.84 19.94 2.30
C LEU A 97 20.07 18.46 1.93
N LYS A 98 21.34 18.09 1.70
CA LYS A 98 21.71 16.72 1.27
C LYS A 98 21.15 15.59 2.15
N PRO A 99 21.22 15.64 3.51
CA PRO A 99 20.67 14.56 4.34
C PRO A 99 19.15 14.43 4.21
N VAL A 100 18.42 15.55 4.09
CA VAL A 100 16.97 15.55 3.90
C VAL A 100 16.59 15.00 2.52
N ASN A 101 17.37 15.36 1.50
CA ASN A 101 17.21 14.83 0.15
C ASN A 101 17.40 13.30 0.12
N PHE A 102 18.39 12.78 0.85
CA PHE A 102 18.61 11.35 0.99
C PHE A 102 17.40 10.64 1.62
N VAL A 103 16.83 11.19 2.70
CA VAL A 103 15.65 10.64 3.38
C VAL A 103 14.46 10.53 2.42
N PHE A 104 14.20 11.57 1.62
CA PHE A 104 13.07 11.54 0.66
C PHE A 104 13.31 10.56 -0.49
N LYS A 105 14.55 10.43 -0.97
CA LYS A 105 14.90 9.39 -1.96
C LYS A 105 14.71 7.98 -1.39
N ALA A 106 15.15 7.73 -0.16
CA ALA A 106 14.95 6.45 0.50
C ALA A 106 13.46 6.13 0.67
N GLY A 107 12.64 7.11 1.07
CA GLY A 107 11.20 6.98 1.14
C GLY A 107 10.55 6.65 -0.22
N ALA A 108 10.99 7.29 -1.30
CA ALA A 108 10.48 6.98 -2.64
C ALA A 108 10.83 5.54 -3.06
N VAL A 109 12.07 5.08 -2.82
CA VAL A 109 12.49 3.70 -3.06
C VAL A 109 11.67 2.72 -2.22
N SER A 110 11.37 3.05 -0.96
CA SER A 110 10.52 2.23 -0.09
C SER A 110 9.13 1.98 -0.70
N PHE A 111 8.51 2.98 -1.31
CA PHE A 111 7.21 2.79 -1.98
C PHE A 111 7.31 1.95 -3.24
N VAL A 112 8.38 2.07 -4.03
CA VAL A 112 8.60 1.21 -5.20
C VAL A 112 8.73 -0.26 -4.79
N VAL A 113 9.59 -0.52 -3.80
CA VAL A 113 9.83 -1.89 -3.30
C VAL A 113 8.56 -2.43 -2.61
N GLY A 114 7.90 -1.62 -1.77
CA GLY A 114 6.65 -2.00 -1.11
C GLY A 114 5.53 -2.32 -2.11
N GLY A 115 5.37 -1.50 -3.15
CA GLY A 115 4.39 -1.75 -4.23
C GLY A 115 4.70 -3.03 -5.03
N ALA A 116 5.97 -3.32 -5.30
CA ALA A 116 6.36 -4.58 -5.93
C ALA A 116 6.05 -5.78 -5.03
N CYS A 117 6.34 -5.71 -3.73
CA CYS A 117 5.98 -6.75 -2.76
C CYS A 117 4.46 -6.97 -2.71
N ASP A 118 3.69 -5.89 -2.75
CA ASP A 118 2.23 -5.92 -2.75
C ASP A 118 1.68 -6.70 -3.95
N ILE A 119 2.17 -6.39 -5.15
CA ILE A 119 1.75 -7.10 -6.37
C ILE A 119 2.08 -8.59 -6.28
N VAL A 120 3.28 -8.96 -5.82
CA VAL A 120 3.70 -10.37 -5.71
C VAL A 120 2.84 -11.10 -4.67
N GLU A 121 2.64 -10.52 -3.50
CA GLU A 121 1.78 -11.07 -2.45
C GLU A 121 0.36 -11.31 -2.97
N ASN A 122 -0.25 -10.28 -3.55
CA ASN A 122 -1.62 -10.32 -4.07
C ASN A 122 -1.76 -11.39 -5.17
N PHE A 123 -0.76 -11.54 -6.04
CA PHE A 123 -0.76 -12.59 -7.06
C PHE A 123 -0.75 -14.00 -6.45
N ILE A 124 0.05 -14.22 -5.41
CA ILE A 124 0.08 -15.52 -4.71
C ILE A 124 -1.25 -15.79 -4.02
N HIS A 125 -1.81 -14.81 -3.32
CA HIS A 125 -3.10 -14.97 -2.65
C HIS A 125 -4.25 -15.18 -3.63
N TYR A 126 -4.29 -14.45 -4.75
CA TYR A 126 -5.30 -14.66 -5.79
C TYR A 126 -5.31 -16.10 -6.31
N ASN A 127 -4.14 -16.65 -6.59
CA ASN A 127 -4.01 -18.04 -7.04
C ASN A 127 -4.33 -19.06 -5.92
N SER A 128 -4.28 -18.64 -4.66
CA SER A 128 -4.57 -19.50 -3.51
C SER A 128 -6.05 -19.69 -3.24
N ILE A 129 -6.91 -18.77 -3.70
CA ILE A 129 -8.34 -18.75 -3.32
C ILE A 129 -9.05 -20.06 -3.65
N GLU A 130 -8.83 -20.60 -4.85
CA GLU A 130 -9.51 -21.79 -5.32
C GLU A 130 -8.86 -23.09 -4.85
N ASN A 131 -7.56 -23.05 -4.56
CA ASN A 131 -6.75 -24.23 -4.27
C ASN A 131 -6.03 -24.17 -2.92
N PHE A 132 -6.57 -23.43 -1.93
CA PHE A 132 -5.88 -23.21 -0.65
C PHE A 132 -5.50 -24.49 0.09
N LYS A 133 -6.19 -25.62 -0.15
CA LYS A 133 -5.87 -26.94 0.44
C LYS A 133 -4.64 -27.58 -0.22
N GLN A 134 -4.37 -27.25 -1.50
CA GLN A 134 -3.32 -27.88 -2.31
C GLN A 134 -2.11 -26.98 -2.52
N ILE A 135 -2.23 -25.67 -2.22
CA ILE A 135 -1.11 -24.75 -2.34
C ILE A 135 0.06 -25.19 -1.44
N SER A 136 1.28 -25.10 -1.95
CA SER A 136 2.45 -25.51 -1.20
C SER A 136 2.72 -24.60 0.00
N ASP A 137 3.28 -25.18 1.05
CA ASP A 137 3.69 -24.44 2.25
C ASP A 137 4.64 -23.29 1.94
N ALA A 138 5.55 -23.49 0.98
CA ALA A 138 6.49 -22.47 0.54
C ALA A 138 5.77 -21.25 -0.07
N HIS A 139 4.70 -21.43 -0.83
CA HIS A 139 3.94 -20.31 -1.38
C HIS A 139 3.22 -19.49 -0.30
N ILE A 140 2.63 -20.18 0.70
CA ILE A 140 1.96 -19.50 1.82
C ILE A 140 2.98 -18.66 2.61
N GLN A 141 4.13 -19.24 2.95
CA GLN A 141 5.20 -18.54 3.65
C GLN A 141 5.74 -17.36 2.84
N LEU A 142 5.93 -17.56 1.54
CA LEU A 142 6.42 -16.52 0.65
C LEU A 142 5.45 -15.33 0.59
N ALA A 143 4.14 -15.58 0.47
CA ALA A 143 3.14 -14.52 0.50
C ALA A 143 3.19 -13.73 1.81
N ALA A 144 3.24 -14.43 2.95
CA ALA A 144 3.34 -13.78 4.26
C ALA A 144 4.63 -12.95 4.42
N TYR A 145 5.77 -13.43 3.93
CA TYR A 145 7.02 -12.65 3.94
C TYR A 145 6.94 -11.41 3.06
N PHE A 146 6.33 -11.50 1.87
CA PHE A 146 6.10 -10.32 1.04
C PHE A 146 5.17 -9.31 1.73
N SER A 147 4.11 -9.78 2.39
CA SER A 147 3.20 -8.93 3.15
C SER A 147 3.90 -8.20 4.29
N ILE A 148 4.64 -8.93 5.13
CA ILE A 148 5.38 -8.35 6.26
C ILE A 148 6.43 -7.35 5.76
N THR A 149 7.17 -7.71 4.70
CA THR A 149 8.18 -6.85 4.08
C THR A 149 7.54 -5.58 3.52
N LYS A 150 6.44 -5.71 2.79
CA LYS A 150 5.66 -4.59 2.27
C LYS A 150 5.32 -3.59 3.38
N TRP A 151 4.65 -4.05 4.43
CA TRP A 151 4.21 -3.18 5.52
C TRP A 151 5.38 -2.51 6.25
N THR A 152 6.46 -3.25 6.51
CA THR A 152 7.67 -2.72 7.17
C THR A 152 8.32 -1.62 6.35
N ILE A 153 8.50 -1.86 5.05
CA ILE A 153 9.15 -0.90 4.14
C ILE A 153 8.22 0.31 3.89
N MET A 154 6.91 0.09 3.72
CA MET A 154 5.96 1.18 3.51
C MET A 154 5.83 2.10 4.71
N LEU A 155 5.94 1.60 5.95
CA LEU A 155 5.99 2.44 7.15
C LEU A 155 7.16 3.43 7.10
N THR A 156 8.32 3.01 6.59
CA THR A 156 9.46 3.91 6.36
C THR A 156 9.09 5.02 5.37
N GLY A 157 8.51 4.65 4.23
CA GLY A 157 8.04 5.61 3.22
C GLY A 157 6.99 6.60 3.76
N LEU A 158 6.01 6.10 4.52
CA LEU A 158 4.98 6.93 5.17
C LEU A 158 5.59 7.90 6.19
N THR A 159 6.58 7.46 6.96
CA THR A 159 7.32 8.34 7.89
C THR A 159 8.00 9.46 7.13
N CYS A 160 8.64 9.17 5.99
CA CYS A 160 9.24 10.20 5.13
C CYS A 160 8.19 11.19 4.59
N MET A 161 7.00 10.71 4.22
CA MET A 161 5.90 11.58 3.79
C MET A 161 5.38 12.48 4.93
N LEU A 162 5.27 11.95 6.14
CA LEU A 162 4.88 12.74 7.31
C LEU A 162 5.93 13.83 7.61
N VAL A 163 7.22 13.51 7.57
CA VAL A 163 8.30 14.50 7.71
C VAL A 163 8.20 15.59 6.64
N SER A 164 7.93 15.20 5.39
CA SER A 164 7.68 16.13 4.29
C SER A 164 6.49 17.05 4.58
N TYR A 165 5.39 16.47 5.02
CA TYR A 165 4.18 17.22 5.37
C TYR A 165 4.44 18.27 6.45
N PHE A 166 5.08 17.87 7.57
CA PHE A 166 5.41 18.79 8.66
C PHE A 166 6.37 19.87 8.20
N ARG A 167 7.38 19.54 7.39
CA ARG A 167 8.29 20.53 6.82
C ARG A 167 7.55 21.59 6.03
N ARG A 168 6.59 21.19 5.17
CA ARG A 168 5.80 22.15 4.38
C ARG A 168 4.90 23.01 5.25
N THR A 169 4.25 22.43 6.26
CA THR A 169 3.32 23.17 7.13
C THR A 169 4.03 24.11 8.09
N CYS A 170 5.13 23.68 8.70
CA CYS A 170 5.83 24.48 9.72
C CYS A 170 6.77 25.54 9.14
N PHE A 171 7.38 25.30 7.97
CA PHE A 171 8.39 26.20 7.38
C PHE A 171 7.92 26.93 6.12
N SER A 172 6.70 26.75 5.68
CA SER A 172 6.10 27.47 4.54
C SER A 172 5.81 28.94 4.84
N THR A 173 5.72 29.32 6.10
CA THR A 173 5.40 30.69 6.54
C THR A 173 6.52 31.70 6.20
N ASP A 174 7.78 31.25 6.06
CA ASP A 174 8.88 32.14 5.74
C ASP A 174 9.00 32.52 4.25
N ARG A 175 8.41 31.72 3.34
CA ARG A 175 8.45 32.02 1.89
C ARG A 175 7.50 33.17 1.46
N LYS A 176 6.47 33.48 2.23
CA LYS A 176 5.52 34.56 1.93
C LYS A 176 6.00 35.94 2.44
N ARG A 177 7.15 36.02 3.12
CA ARG A 177 7.72 37.26 3.66
C ARG A 177 8.91 37.79 2.84
N LYS A 178 9.27 37.16 1.75
CA LYS A 178 10.26 37.64 0.78
C LYS A 178 9.60 37.91 -0.57
#